data_90780a03318858394114230588a4c5fc
#
_entry.id   90780a03318858394114230588a4c5fc
#
_cell.length_a   1.000
_cell.length_b   1.000
_cell.length_c   1.000
_cell.angle_alpha   90.00
_cell.angle_beta   90.00
_cell.angle_gamma   90.00
#
_symmetry.space_group_name_H-M   'P 1'
#
loop_
_entity.id
_entity.type
_entity.pdbx_description
1 polymer ?
#
loop_
_entity_poly.entity_id
_entity_poly.type
_entity_poly.pdbx_seq_one_letter_code
_entity_poly.pdbx_strand_id
1 'polypeptide(L)'
;MKKIFAAALALVLALSVIGCSVAPSAGEGDTAVVDSDEAVATIGDRKVTFGEYKQLFDAYAQYYAMMGYDISADEEGTKQLQDSIIDALVVNEIIAYQAAQSGYDKLSDEKLAEIEEQAAEDLDSIVAEYRKQAESDAEADSSIDVEERLAEYIADEAEAYTGERMTAEEYGKWILENSTESAIGESFKEAMLKDVTVSDEEIKSWYDENLKTQQETYDNNPENYKADKEAEELYGGDPVLYVPEGYSRVLHILITPEDAISDEYSEKFSEMENLKSEYGELAFTVNVEGGEGADRLSEIKTEYNKLKADADKIKDEYLAPSVEKAKEAYAKLQAGEEFSKVAKEYSPDTEGNENGLLISVKHSGSYDWSKEVKDAFAKIKQGEYTEAVKDDEGVHILYYLSDEPAGEVGLDSVKDKIKEILMIDVQEDEWNQILETWKNDESVHLNEELVRSVTYSPVSVG
;
A
#
# COMPACT_ATOMS: atom_id res chain seq x y z
N MET A 1 18.50 5.48 -7.32
CA MET A 1 18.26 5.93 -8.69
C MET A 1 17.55 4.87 -9.54
N LYS A 2 18.12 3.68 -9.83
CA LYS A 2 17.41 2.65 -10.64
C LYS A 2 16.00 2.24 -10.14
N LYS A 3 15.71 2.30 -8.84
CA LYS A 3 14.39 1.97 -8.27
C LYS A 3 13.35 3.11 -8.41
N ILE A 4 13.77 4.35 -8.63
CA ILE A 4 12.88 5.50 -8.83
C ILE A 4 12.36 5.49 -10.27
N PHE A 5 13.20 5.15 -11.24
CA PHE A 5 12.80 5.03 -12.64
C PHE A 5 11.89 3.83 -12.93
N ALA A 6 12.05 2.71 -12.22
CA ALA A 6 11.14 1.55 -12.33
C ALA A 6 9.72 1.86 -11.80
N ALA A 7 9.60 2.75 -10.79
CA ALA A 7 8.30 3.21 -10.30
C ALA A 7 7.59 4.18 -11.26
N ALA A 8 8.36 4.95 -12.05
CA ALA A 8 7.81 5.86 -13.06
C ALA A 8 7.23 5.11 -14.27
N LEU A 9 7.81 3.97 -14.65
CA LEU A 9 7.30 3.14 -15.76
C LEU A 9 5.93 2.50 -15.43
N ALA A 10 5.72 2.11 -14.16
CA ALA A 10 4.41 1.63 -13.69
C ALA A 10 3.33 2.74 -13.66
N LEU A 11 3.74 4.02 -13.56
CA LEU A 11 2.81 5.15 -13.55
C LEU A 11 2.29 5.52 -14.95
N VAL A 12 3.05 5.27 -16.03
CA VAL A 12 2.59 5.52 -17.41
C VAL A 12 1.38 4.64 -17.77
N LEU A 13 1.33 3.43 -17.24
CA LEU A 13 0.17 2.52 -17.40
C LEU A 13 -0.97 2.83 -16.41
N ALA A 14 -0.69 3.57 -15.31
CA ALA A 14 -1.66 3.88 -14.26
C ALA A 14 -2.31 5.28 -14.39
N LEU A 15 -1.79 6.15 -15.26
CA LEU A 15 -2.39 7.49 -15.48
C LEU A 15 -3.74 7.45 -16.22
N SER A 16 -4.19 6.28 -16.65
CA SER A 16 -5.57 6.10 -17.12
C SER A 16 -6.62 6.08 -16.01
N VAL A 17 -6.25 6.12 -14.70
CA VAL A 17 -7.22 5.87 -13.61
C VAL A 17 -7.06 6.74 -12.34
N ILE A 18 -6.02 7.60 -12.20
CA ILE A 18 -5.86 8.36 -10.95
C ILE A 18 -5.79 9.86 -11.21
N GLY A 19 -6.91 10.54 -10.93
CA GLY A 19 -6.99 11.99 -10.84
C GLY A 19 -6.13 12.53 -9.70
N CYS A 20 -4.99 13.16 -10.04
CA CYS A 20 -4.31 14.11 -9.17
C CYS A 20 -4.13 15.40 -9.99
N SER A 21 -4.95 16.39 -9.66
CA SER A 21 -4.95 17.71 -10.26
C SER A 21 -3.63 18.45 -10.04
N VAL A 22 -2.84 18.62 -11.10
CA VAL A 22 -1.80 19.64 -11.17
C VAL A 22 -1.88 20.27 -12.55
N ALA A 23 -2.50 21.44 -12.63
CA ALA A 23 -2.60 22.21 -13.85
C ALA A 23 -1.23 22.82 -14.23
N PRO A 24 -0.70 22.62 -15.45
CA PRO A 24 0.48 23.31 -15.92
C PRO A 24 0.10 24.70 -16.46
N SER A 25 0.76 25.75 -15.96
CA SER A 25 0.72 27.06 -16.61
C SER A 25 1.72 27.10 -17.77
N ALA A 26 1.24 27.35 -18.97
CA ALA A 26 2.07 27.49 -20.15
C ALA A 26 3.05 28.66 -20.06
N GLY A 27 4.37 28.36 -20.12
CA GLY A 27 5.44 29.35 -20.23
C GLY A 27 5.96 29.38 -21.68
N GLU A 28 5.85 30.52 -22.35
CA GLU A 28 6.41 30.76 -23.68
C GLU A 28 7.95 30.78 -23.62
N GLY A 29 8.60 29.75 -24.14
CA GLY A 29 10.04 29.69 -24.43
C GLY A 29 10.25 29.60 -25.94
N ASP A 30 11.04 30.53 -26.50
CA ASP A 30 11.34 30.69 -27.93
C ASP A 30 12.28 29.55 -28.44
N THR A 31 11.66 28.43 -28.86
CA THR A 31 12.32 27.38 -29.66
C THR A 31 11.64 27.28 -31.00
N ALA A 32 12.36 26.86 -32.06
CA ALA A 32 11.78 26.68 -33.39
C ALA A 32 10.46 25.92 -33.27
N VAL A 33 9.37 26.51 -33.73
CA VAL A 33 8.02 25.93 -33.65
C VAL A 33 8.02 24.66 -34.48
N VAL A 34 8.17 23.53 -33.81
CA VAL A 34 7.94 22.19 -34.39
C VAL A 34 6.42 22.04 -34.49
N ASP A 35 5.96 21.58 -35.67
CA ASP A 35 4.54 21.28 -35.85
C ASP A 35 4.13 20.19 -34.86
N SER A 36 3.11 20.46 -34.01
CA SER A 36 2.62 19.50 -33.04
C SER A 36 2.14 18.19 -33.68
N ASP A 37 1.72 18.24 -34.94
CA ASP A 37 1.27 17.09 -35.72
C ASP A 37 2.41 16.30 -36.40
N GLU A 38 3.67 16.78 -36.31
CA GLU A 38 4.83 16.05 -36.84
C GLU A 38 5.01 14.71 -36.11
N ALA A 39 5.26 13.66 -36.87
CA ALA A 39 5.40 12.33 -36.29
C ALA A 39 6.78 12.14 -35.64
N VAL A 40 6.83 11.84 -34.33
CA VAL A 40 8.03 11.36 -33.63
C VAL A 40 8.23 9.86 -33.83
N ALA A 41 7.12 9.13 -34.07
CA ALA A 41 7.17 7.73 -34.49
C ALA A 41 6.03 7.41 -35.43
N THR A 42 6.22 6.40 -36.30
CA THR A 42 5.16 5.85 -37.16
C THR A 42 5.14 4.33 -37.02
N ILE A 43 3.93 3.74 -36.96
CA ILE A 43 3.68 2.32 -36.86
C ILE A 43 2.64 1.94 -37.90
N GLY A 44 3.08 1.48 -39.07
CA GLY A 44 2.22 1.26 -40.20
C GLY A 44 1.51 2.59 -40.65
N ASP A 45 0.20 2.64 -40.49
CA ASP A 45 -0.64 3.83 -40.76
C ASP A 45 -0.93 4.67 -39.49
N ARG A 46 -0.45 4.26 -38.32
CA ARG A 46 -0.57 4.99 -37.05
C ARG A 46 0.66 5.87 -36.81
N LYS A 47 0.52 6.88 -35.99
CA LYS A 47 1.64 7.77 -35.62
C LYS A 47 1.54 8.21 -34.16
N VAL A 48 2.69 8.42 -33.53
CA VAL A 48 2.85 9.24 -32.34
C VAL A 48 3.24 10.64 -32.78
N THR A 49 2.50 11.64 -32.35
CA THR A 49 2.78 13.04 -32.68
C THR A 49 3.80 13.68 -31.75
N PHE A 50 4.46 14.71 -32.19
CA PHE A 50 5.34 15.52 -31.37
C PHE A 50 4.59 16.19 -30.21
N GLY A 51 3.34 16.60 -30.43
CA GLY A 51 2.49 17.20 -29.42
C GLY A 51 2.24 16.26 -28.26
N GLU A 52 1.78 15.02 -28.52
CA GLU A 52 1.54 13.98 -27.51
C GLU A 52 2.82 13.65 -26.73
N TYR A 53 3.92 13.44 -27.45
CA TYR A 53 5.20 13.13 -26.81
C TYR A 53 5.69 14.26 -25.90
N LYS A 54 5.65 15.52 -26.39
CA LYS A 54 6.09 16.69 -25.64
C LYS A 54 5.22 16.92 -24.39
N GLN A 55 3.92 16.79 -24.52
CA GLN A 55 2.99 16.95 -23.40
C GLN A 55 3.31 16.00 -22.25
N LEU A 56 3.48 14.71 -22.55
CA LEU A 56 3.87 13.72 -21.53
C LEU A 56 5.24 14.02 -20.94
N PHE A 57 6.20 14.41 -21.78
CA PHE A 57 7.53 14.79 -21.29
C PHE A 57 7.45 15.97 -20.31
N ASP A 58 6.73 17.02 -20.67
CA ASP A 58 6.58 18.21 -19.82
C ASP A 58 5.87 17.87 -18.50
N ALA A 59 4.82 17.04 -18.52
CA ALA A 59 4.09 16.62 -17.33
C ALA A 59 5.00 15.83 -16.35
N TYR A 60 5.77 14.87 -16.87
CA TYR A 60 6.70 14.11 -16.02
C TYR A 60 7.87 14.97 -15.53
N ALA A 61 8.42 15.83 -16.36
CA ALA A 61 9.48 16.74 -15.95
C ALA A 61 9.02 17.70 -14.85
N GLN A 62 7.78 18.19 -14.92
CA GLN A 62 7.15 19.00 -13.89
C GLN A 62 6.93 18.20 -12.60
N TYR A 63 6.46 16.95 -12.69
CA TYR A 63 6.32 16.07 -11.53
C TYR A 63 7.65 15.86 -10.80
N TYR A 64 8.74 15.61 -11.55
CA TYR A 64 10.08 15.52 -10.96
C TYR A 64 10.52 16.83 -10.31
N ALA A 65 10.23 17.97 -10.93
CA ALA A 65 10.54 19.29 -10.37
C ALA A 65 9.79 19.53 -9.03
N MET A 66 8.52 19.13 -8.94
CA MET A 66 7.75 19.20 -7.68
C MET A 66 8.34 18.32 -6.58
N MET A 67 8.98 17.20 -6.93
CA MET A 67 9.72 16.35 -6.00
C MET A 67 11.13 16.87 -5.67
N GLY A 68 11.48 18.06 -6.19
CA GLY A 68 12.77 18.70 -5.95
C GLY A 68 13.91 18.18 -6.83
N TYR A 69 13.59 17.46 -7.91
CA TYR A 69 14.58 16.95 -8.86
C TYR A 69 14.49 17.72 -10.19
N ASP A 70 15.54 18.50 -10.50
CA ASP A 70 15.61 19.26 -11.76
C ASP A 70 16.17 18.38 -12.88
N ILE A 71 15.25 17.83 -13.69
CA ILE A 71 15.62 16.95 -14.81
C ILE A 71 16.41 17.70 -15.88
N SER A 72 16.23 19.03 -16.02
CA SER A 72 16.95 19.83 -17.02
C SER A 72 18.46 19.95 -16.75
N ALA A 73 18.86 19.73 -15.49
CA ALA A 73 20.25 19.74 -15.07
C ALA A 73 20.93 18.37 -15.20
N ASP A 74 20.18 17.30 -15.54
CA ASP A 74 20.64 15.93 -15.68
C ASP A 74 20.41 15.40 -17.10
N GLU A 75 21.47 15.47 -17.94
CA GLU A 75 21.40 15.03 -19.34
C GLU A 75 21.07 13.53 -19.46
N GLU A 76 21.61 12.67 -18.58
CA GLU A 76 21.30 11.24 -18.60
C GLU A 76 19.87 10.98 -18.11
N GLY A 77 19.41 11.66 -17.06
CA GLY A 77 18.04 11.59 -16.57
C GLY A 77 17.02 12.08 -17.63
N THR A 78 17.33 13.20 -18.30
CA THR A 78 16.52 13.70 -19.42
C THR A 78 16.38 12.65 -20.52
N LYS A 79 17.51 12.04 -20.93
CA LYS A 79 17.50 11.01 -21.96
C LYS A 79 16.71 9.77 -21.54
N GLN A 80 16.85 9.31 -20.30
CA GLN A 80 16.10 8.17 -19.78
C GLN A 80 14.59 8.47 -19.77
N LEU A 81 14.18 9.69 -19.40
CA LEU A 81 12.77 10.08 -19.45
C LEU A 81 12.25 10.11 -20.87
N GLN A 82 13.03 10.69 -21.82
CA GLN A 82 12.69 10.68 -23.25
C GLN A 82 12.49 9.26 -23.78
N ASP A 83 13.43 8.35 -23.48
CA ASP A 83 13.37 6.94 -23.89
C ASP A 83 12.14 6.24 -23.32
N SER A 84 11.85 6.46 -22.03
CA SER A 84 10.71 5.82 -21.37
C SER A 84 9.36 6.27 -21.95
N ILE A 85 9.21 7.57 -22.21
CA ILE A 85 7.95 8.11 -22.73
C ILE A 85 7.72 7.66 -24.17
N ILE A 86 8.74 7.78 -25.03
CA ILE A 86 8.57 7.40 -26.43
C ILE A 86 8.35 5.89 -26.57
N ASP A 87 9.03 5.07 -25.75
CA ASP A 87 8.80 3.63 -25.74
C ASP A 87 7.36 3.28 -25.36
N ALA A 88 6.80 3.92 -24.32
CA ALA A 88 5.42 3.71 -23.90
C ALA A 88 4.41 4.11 -25.00
N LEU A 89 4.58 5.27 -25.61
CA LEU A 89 3.70 5.73 -26.68
C LEU A 89 3.77 4.81 -27.91
N VAL A 90 4.98 4.40 -28.31
CA VAL A 90 5.18 3.48 -29.43
C VAL A 90 4.58 2.11 -29.13
N VAL A 91 4.70 1.61 -27.90
CA VAL A 91 4.08 0.33 -27.48
C VAL A 91 2.56 0.39 -27.60
N ASN A 92 1.93 1.47 -27.14
CA ASN A 92 0.48 1.63 -27.25
C ASN A 92 0.01 1.60 -28.71
N GLU A 93 0.70 2.34 -29.58
CA GLU A 93 0.38 2.36 -31.00
C GLU A 93 0.66 1.02 -31.70
N ILE A 94 1.71 0.28 -31.29
CA ILE A 94 1.99 -1.08 -31.75
C ILE A 94 0.84 -2.01 -31.39
N ILE A 95 0.40 -1.97 -30.14
CA ILE A 95 -0.71 -2.83 -29.66
C ILE A 95 -1.98 -2.54 -30.47
N ALA A 96 -2.35 -1.27 -30.61
CA ALA A 96 -3.51 -0.88 -31.38
C ALA A 96 -3.41 -1.30 -32.86
N TYR A 97 -2.24 -1.12 -33.48
CA TYR A 97 -1.98 -1.55 -34.85
C TYR A 97 -2.11 -3.06 -35.02
N GLN A 98 -1.45 -3.83 -34.15
CA GLN A 98 -1.47 -5.29 -34.21
C GLN A 98 -2.86 -5.87 -33.89
N ALA A 99 -3.59 -5.27 -32.94
CA ALA A 99 -4.97 -5.62 -32.64
C ALA A 99 -5.86 -5.46 -33.88
N ALA A 100 -5.78 -4.30 -34.55
CA ALA A 100 -6.54 -4.05 -35.78
C ALA A 100 -6.19 -5.02 -36.90
N GLN A 101 -4.88 -5.30 -37.13
CA GLN A 101 -4.44 -6.27 -38.15
C GLN A 101 -4.93 -7.70 -37.83
N SER A 102 -5.14 -8.02 -36.57
CA SER A 102 -5.62 -9.33 -36.10
C SER A 102 -7.16 -9.44 -36.00
N GLY A 103 -7.89 -8.37 -36.36
CA GLY A 103 -9.35 -8.31 -36.30
C GLY A 103 -9.92 -8.04 -34.91
N TYR A 104 -9.10 -7.52 -34.00
CA TYR A 104 -9.50 -7.02 -32.67
C TYR A 104 -9.72 -5.51 -32.70
N ASP A 105 -10.45 -5.02 -33.71
CA ASP A 105 -10.77 -3.61 -33.90
C ASP A 105 -12.07 -3.19 -33.22
N LYS A 106 -12.76 -4.12 -32.56
CA LYS A 106 -14.05 -3.89 -31.91
C LYS A 106 -14.24 -4.78 -30.68
N LEU A 107 -14.86 -4.20 -29.68
CA LEU A 107 -15.36 -4.94 -28.51
C LEU A 107 -16.69 -5.62 -28.80
N SER A 108 -17.09 -6.57 -27.97
CA SER A 108 -18.47 -7.06 -27.95
C SER A 108 -19.43 -5.96 -27.51
N ASP A 109 -20.71 -6.03 -27.96
CA ASP A 109 -21.73 -5.05 -27.55
C ASP A 109 -21.89 -4.98 -26.04
N GLU A 110 -21.73 -6.11 -25.30
CA GLU A 110 -21.79 -6.18 -23.84
C GLU A 110 -20.60 -5.41 -23.21
N LYS A 111 -19.38 -5.65 -23.69
CA LYS A 111 -18.18 -4.98 -23.16
C LYS A 111 -18.17 -3.49 -23.46
N LEU A 112 -18.63 -3.11 -24.65
CA LEU A 112 -18.77 -1.70 -25.02
C LEU A 112 -19.76 -0.98 -24.10
N ALA A 113 -20.92 -1.61 -23.79
CA ALA A 113 -21.90 -1.04 -22.89
C ALA A 113 -21.36 -0.86 -21.45
N GLU A 114 -20.55 -1.82 -20.94
CA GLU A 114 -19.86 -1.66 -19.65
C GLU A 114 -18.90 -0.45 -19.64
N ILE A 115 -18.16 -0.25 -20.73
CA ILE A 115 -17.22 0.86 -20.85
C ILE A 115 -17.97 2.20 -21.00
N GLU A 116 -19.06 2.23 -21.75
CA GLU A 116 -19.92 3.41 -21.85
C GLU A 116 -20.49 3.83 -20.50
N GLU A 117 -20.94 2.86 -19.69
CA GLU A 117 -21.42 3.12 -18.33
C GLU A 117 -20.29 3.64 -17.43
N GLN A 118 -19.12 2.98 -17.42
CA GLN A 118 -17.97 3.40 -16.62
C GLN A 118 -17.46 4.79 -17.01
N ALA A 119 -17.30 5.07 -18.31
CA ALA A 119 -16.84 6.37 -18.78
C ALA A 119 -17.82 7.51 -18.40
N ALA A 120 -19.13 7.21 -18.37
CA ALA A 120 -20.13 8.16 -17.90
C ALA A 120 -20.03 8.41 -16.39
N GLU A 121 -19.83 7.35 -15.59
CA GLU A 121 -19.61 7.46 -14.13
C GLU A 121 -18.32 8.22 -13.80
N ASP A 122 -17.24 7.99 -14.55
CA ASP A 122 -15.97 8.69 -14.39
C ASP A 122 -16.15 10.19 -14.66
N LEU A 123 -16.79 10.56 -15.78
CA LEU A 123 -17.10 11.96 -16.07
C LEU A 123 -17.98 12.60 -15.01
N ASP A 124 -19.05 11.91 -14.57
CA ASP A 124 -19.94 12.41 -13.52
C ASP A 124 -19.20 12.66 -12.22
N SER A 125 -18.23 11.79 -11.88
CA SER A 125 -17.39 11.93 -10.70
C SER A 125 -16.47 13.15 -10.78
N ILE A 126 -15.82 13.36 -11.92
CA ILE A 126 -14.98 14.54 -12.22
C ILE A 126 -15.82 15.83 -12.11
N VAL A 127 -16.97 15.86 -12.76
CA VAL A 127 -17.90 17.00 -12.72
C VAL A 127 -18.38 17.29 -11.30
N ALA A 128 -18.69 16.24 -10.49
CA ALA A 128 -19.16 16.41 -9.12
C ALA A 128 -18.04 16.94 -8.19
N GLU A 129 -16.79 16.55 -8.40
CA GLU A 129 -15.66 17.05 -7.65
C GLU A 129 -15.38 18.53 -7.94
N TYR A 130 -15.28 18.90 -9.23
CA TYR A 130 -15.05 20.29 -9.61
C TYR A 130 -16.22 21.21 -9.31
N ARG A 131 -17.45 20.70 -9.28
CA ARG A 131 -18.62 21.46 -8.83
C ARG A 131 -18.49 21.88 -7.36
N LYS A 132 -18.04 20.95 -6.48
CA LYS A 132 -17.78 21.29 -5.06
C LYS A 132 -16.71 22.36 -4.92
N GLN A 133 -15.68 22.31 -5.74
CA GLN A 133 -14.62 23.31 -5.72
C GLN A 133 -15.13 24.67 -6.21
N ALA A 134 -15.89 24.73 -7.31
CA ALA A 134 -16.50 25.95 -7.84
C ALA A 134 -17.50 26.57 -6.84
N GLU A 135 -18.28 25.74 -6.14
CA GLU A 135 -19.17 26.18 -5.05
C GLU A 135 -18.38 26.80 -3.89
N SER A 136 -17.26 26.19 -3.49
CA SER A 136 -16.37 26.71 -2.45
C SER A 136 -15.73 28.05 -2.86
N ASP A 137 -15.34 28.20 -4.13
CA ASP A 137 -14.82 29.47 -4.64
C ASP A 137 -15.90 30.58 -4.63
N ALA A 138 -17.13 30.25 -5.00
CA ALA A 138 -18.26 31.17 -4.97
C ALA A 138 -18.68 31.55 -3.54
N GLU A 139 -18.49 30.67 -2.56
CA GLU A 139 -18.64 31.00 -1.14
C GLU A 139 -17.57 32.00 -0.65
N ALA A 140 -16.34 31.88 -1.17
CA ALA A 140 -15.24 32.79 -0.84
C ALA A 140 -15.36 34.14 -1.58
N ASP A 141 -15.83 34.12 -2.84
CA ASP A 141 -16.05 35.32 -3.66
C ASP A 141 -17.39 35.20 -4.41
N SER A 142 -18.40 35.93 -3.92
CA SER A 142 -19.76 35.94 -4.46
C SER A 142 -19.89 36.53 -5.89
N SER A 143 -18.81 37.01 -6.50
CA SER A 143 -18.78 37.43 -7.92
C SER A 143 -18.55 36.28 -8.88
N ILE A 144 -18.17 35.07 -8.39
CA ILE A 144 -17.90 33.88 -9.17
C ILE A 144 -19.21 33.20 -9.52
N ASP A 145 -19.43 32.95 -10.82
CA ASP A 145 -20.49 32.07 -11.31
C ASP A 145 -20.03 30.60 -11.25
N VAL A 146 -20.79 29.79 -10.53
CA VAL A 146 -20.43 28.38 -10.28
C VAL A 146 -20.35 27.57 -11.60
N GLU A 147 -21.28 27.79 -12.52
CA GLU A 147 -21.32 27.03 -13.78
C GLU A 147 -20.17 27.44 -14.73
N GLU A 148 -19.84 28.74 -14.74
CA GLU A 148 -18.69 29.22 -15.52
C GLU A 148 -17.37 28.70 -14.94
N ARG A 149 -17.22 28.75 -13.62
CA ARG A 149 -16.02 28.23 -12.92
C ARG A 149 -15.88 26.71 -13.08
N LEU A 150 -16.97 25.96 -13.01
CA LEU A 150 -16.98 24.53 -13.26
C LEU A 150 -16.53 24.21 -14.69
N ALA A 151 -17.03 24.97 -15.68
CA ALA A 151 -16.62 24.78 -17.07
C ALA A 151 -15.12 25.07 -17.28
N GLU A 152 -14.57 26.09 -16.59
CA GLU A 152 -13.14 26.37 -16.57
C GLU A 152 -12.34 25.19 -16.01
N TYR A 153 -12.71 24.66 -14.83
CA TYR A 153 -12.02 23.52 -14.22
C TYR A 153 -12.04 22.28 -15.10
N ILE A 154 -13.18 21.95 -15.72
CA ILE A 154 -13.25 20.82 -16.64
C ILE A 154 -12.39 21.04 -17.88
N ALA A 155 -12.36 22.26 -18.40
CA ALA A 155 -11.53 22.58 -19.57
C ALA A 155 -10.03 22.55 -19.24
N ASP A 156 -9.64 23.00 -18.04
CA ASP A 156 -8.26 22.91 -17.55
C ASP A 156 -7.84 21.45 -17.31
N GLU A 157 -8.72 20.63 -16.76
CA GLU A 157 -8.52 19.18 -16.61
C GLU A 157 -8.34 18.50 -17.96
N ALA A 158 -9.25 18.75 -18.90
CA ALA A 158 -9.15 18.20 -20.24
C ALA A 158 -7.83 18.61 -20.92
N GLU A 159 -7.43 19.89 -20.81
CA GLU A 159 -6.16 20.37 -21.37
C GLU A 159 -4.95 19.67 -20.76
N ALA A 160 -4.99 19.38 -19.46
CA ALA A 160 -3.91 18.68 -18.77
C ALA A 160 -3.68 17.25 -19.31
N TYR A 161 -4.78 16.54 -19.65
CA TYR A 161 -4.69 15.15 -20.14
C TYR A 161 -4.62 15.03 -21.67
N THR A 162 -5.24 15.96 -22.40
CA THR A 162 -5.38 15.85 -23.85
C THR A 162 -4.55 16.87 -24.63
N GLY A 163 -4.03 17.90 -23.94
CA GLY A 163 -3.40 19.06 -24.59
C GLY A 163 -4.40 20.07 -25.16
N GLU A 164 -5.71 19.81 -25.07
CA GLU A 164 -6.75 20.66 -25.63
C GLU A 164 -7.83 20.97 -24.58
N ARG A 165 -8.26 22.24 -24.54
CA ARG A 165 -9.39 22.66 -23.73
C ARG A 165 -10.69 22.15 -24.32
N MET A 166 -11.45 21.39 -23.56
CA MET A 166 -12.68 20.74 -24.00
C MET A 166 -13.85 21.10 -23.10
N THR A 167 -15.05 21.04 -23.63
CA THR A 167 -16.29 21.02 -22.83
C THR A 167 -16.44 19.65 -22.14
N ALA A 168 -17.27 19.56 -21.10
CA ALA A 168 -17.55 18.30 -20.43
C ALA A 168 -18.05 17.19 -21.39
N GLU A 169 -18.84 17.57 -22.41
CA GLU A 169 -19.32 16.61 -23.42
C GLU A 169 -18.18 16.09 -24.31
N GLU A 170 -17.27 16.96 -24.75
CA GLU A 170 -16.11 16.59 -25.57
C GLU A 170 -15.13 15.74 -24.75
N TYR A 171 -14.87 16.13 -23.51
CA TYR A 171 -14.00 15.37 -22.60
C TYR A 171 -14.58 13.99 -22.29
N GLY A 172 -15.89 13.87 -22.06
CA GLY A 172 -16.55 12.57 -21.89
C GLY A 172 -16.44 11.66 -23.11
N LYS A 173 -16.51 12.22 -24.33
CA LYS A 173 -16.25 11.44 -25.55
C LYS A 173 -14.81 10.95 -25.63
N TRP A 174 -13.87 11.81 -25.29
CA TRP A 174 -12.46 11.43 -25.26
C TRP A 174 -12.20 10.33 -24.22
N ILE A 175 -12.78 10.43 -23.00
CA ILE A 175 -12.69 9.38 -21.98
C ILE A 175 -13.20 8.04 -22.54
N LEU A 176 -14.37 8.04 -23.18
CA LEU A 176 -14.95 6.84 -23.77
C LEU A 176 -14.09 6.24 -24.89
N GLU A 177 -13.58 7.09 -25.81
CA GLU A 177 -12.71 6.65 -26.90
C GLU A 177 -11.43 6.02 -26.36
N ASN A 178 -10.77 6.68 -25.42
CA ASN A 178 -9.52 6.20 -24.81
C ASN A 178 -9.75 4.90 -24.02
N SER A 179 -10.81 4.81 -23.22
CA SER A 179 -11.16 3.60 -22.49
C SER A 179 -11.51 2.44 -23.42
N THR A 180 -12.16 2.72 -24.55
CA THR A 180 -12.48 1.73 -25.59
C THR A 180 -11.21 1.19 -26.25
N GLU A 181 -10.27 2.05 -26.60
CA GLU A 181 -8.99 1.66 -27.21
C GLU A 181 -8.15 0.82 -26.22
N SER A 182 -8.08 1.24 -24.96
CA SER A 182 -7.42 0.47 -23.90
C SER A 182 -8.02 -0.93 -23.74
N ALA A 183 -9.33 -1.04 -23.69
CA ALA A 183 -10.02 -2.33 -23.54
C ALA A 183 -9.87 -3.24 -24.76
N ILE A 184 -9.74 -2.68 -25.97
CA ILE A 184 -9.37 -3.43 -27.17
C ILE A 184 -7.96 -4.01 -27.03
N GLY A 185 -7.00 -3.19 -26.56
CA GLY A 185 -5.63 -3.62 -26.31
C GLY A 185 -5.53 -4.73 -25.29
N GLU A 186 -6.26 -4.61 -24.16
CA GLU A 186 -6.34 -5.64 -23.13
C GLU A 186 -6.95 -6.93 -23.65
N SER A 187 -8.08 -6.87 -24.35
CA SER A 187 -8.74 -8.04 -24.94
C SER A 187 -7.83 -8.73 -25.96
N PHE A 188 -7.06 -7.97 -26.70
CA PHE A 188 -6.06 -8.49 -27.64
C PHE A 188 -4.91 -9.17 -26.88
N LYS A 189 -4.35 -8.54 -25.84
CA LYS A 189 -3.32 -9.13 -24.98
C LYS A 189 -3.78 -10.45 -24.38
N GLU A 190 -4.98 -10.50 -23.82
CA GLU A 190 -5.59 -11.73 -23.29
C GLU A 190 -5.67 -12.83 -24.35
N ALA A 191 -6.08 -12.49 -25.56
CA ALA A 191 -6.17 -13.45 -26.67
C ALA A 191 -4.80 -13.96 -27.12
N MET A 192 -3.77 -13.12 -27.10
CA MET A 192 -2.40 -13.52 -27.42
C MET A 192 -1.81 -14.46 -26.36
N LEU A 193 -2.15 -14.23 -25.09
CA LEU A 193 -1.62 -14.96 -23.95
C LEU A 193 -2.48 -16.18 -23.52
N LYS A 194 -3.61 -16.44 -24.17
CA LYS A 194 -4.58 -17.49 -23.78
C LYS A 194 -4.01 -18.90 -23.70
N ASP A 195 -2.97 -19.18 -24.48
CA ASP A 195 -2.33 -20.49 -24.54
C ASP A 195 -1.07 -20.59 -23.66
N VAL A 196 -0.71 -19.51 -22.97
CA VAL A 196 0.37 -19.47 -21.98
C VAL A 196 -0.06 -20.31 -20.78
N THR A 197 0.80 -21.19 -20.33
CA THR A 197 0.51 -22.11 -19.22
C THR A 197 1.73 -22.30 -18.34
N VAL A 198 1.50 -22.57 -17.07
CA VAL A 198 2.52 -22.97 -16.11
C VAL A 198 2.44 -24.47 -15.90
N SER A 199 3.57 -25.15 -16.02
CA SER A 199 3.67 -26.61 -15.85
C SER A 199 3.72 -27.02 -14.37
N ASP A 200 3.37 -28.28 -14.08
CA ASP A 200 3.49 -28.84 -12.74
C ASP A 200 4.95 -28.90 -12.25
N GLU A 201 5.91 -28.99 -13.17
CA GLU A 201 7.35 -28.96 -12.87
C GLU A 201 7.79 -27.56 -12.41
N GLU A 202 7.32 -26.50 -13.05
CA GLU A 202 7.62 -25.11 -12.65
C GLU A 202 7.01 -24.80 -11.28
N ILE A 203 5.75 -25.18 -11.06
CA ILE A 203 5.08 -25.03 -9.76
C ILE A 203 5.87 -25.75 -8.66
N LYS A 204 6.30 -26.98 -8.92
CA LYS A 204 7.07 -27.76 -7.96
C LYS A 204 8.46 -27.16 -7.70
N SER A 205 9.14 -26.67 -8.72
CA SER A 205 10.45 -26.02 -8.57
C SER A 205 10.34 -24.76 -7.69
N TRP A 206 9.35 -23.90 -7.98
CA TRP A 206 9.07 -22.72 -7.19
C TRP A 206 8.77 -23.06 -5.72
N TYR A 207 7.93 -24.09 -5.50
CA TYR A 207 7.60 -24.55 -4.15
C TYR A 207 8.85 -25.05 -3.40
N ASP A 208 9.66 -25.94 -4.01
CA ASP A 208 10.84 -26.52 -3.36
C ASP A 208 11.88 -25.43 -2.99
N GLU A 209 12.10 -24.45 -3.87
CA GLU A 209 13.03 -23.33 -3.65
C GLU A 209 12.54 -22.38 -2.57
N ASN A 210 11.27 -21.98 -2.62
CA ASN A 210 10.70 -21.06 -1.64
C ASN A 210 10.47 -21.72 -0.28
N LEU A 211 10.07 -22.99 -0.22
CA LEU A 211 10.00 -23.76 1.03
C LEU A 211 11.33 -23.73 1.76
N LYS A 212 12.42 -24.03 1.05
CA LYS A 212 13.77 -24.00 1.63
C LYS A 212 14.14 -22.61 2.14
N THR A 213 13.86 -21.59 1.35
CA THR A 213 14.15 -20.19 1.72
C THR A 213 13.35 -19.78 2.96
N GLN A 214 12.07 -20.11 3.03
CA GLN A 214 11.23 -19.80 4.18
C GLN A 214 11.69 -20.59 5.43
N GLN A 215 12.04 -21.86 5.31
CA GLN A 215 12.61 -22.63 6.43
C GLN A 215 13.86 -21.98 7.00
N GLU A 216 14.84 -21.64 6.15
CA GLU A 216 16.06 -20.95 6.56
C GLU A 216 15.77 -19.57 7.18
N THR A 217 14.83 -18.83 6.64
CA THR A 217 14.44 -17.49 7.12
C THR A 217 13.78 -17.58 8.50
N TYR A 218 12.80 -18.47 8.67
CA TYR A 218 12.04 -18.57 9.92
C TYR A 218 12.82 -19.29 11.02
N ASP A 219 13.75 -20.21 10.69
CA ASP A 219 14.65 -20.82 11.66
C ASP A 219 15.62 -19.79 12.24
N ASN A 220 16.06 -18.82 11.43
CA ASN A 220 16.95 -17.75 11.88
C ASN A 220 16.19 -16.59 12.56
N ASN A 221 14.99 -16.27 12.09
CA ASN A 221 14.13 -15.23 12.65
C ASN A 221 12.65 -15.65 12.55
N PRO A 222 12.12 -16.36 13.57
CA PRO A 222 10.74 -16.83 13.56
C PRO A 222 9.68 -15.73 13.43
N GLU A 223 10.01 -14.46 13.76
CA GLU A 223 9.07 -13.34 13.65
C GLU A 223 8.71 -13.02 12.20
N ASN A 224 9.59 -13.35 11.23
CA ASN A 224 9.29 -13.19 9.83
C ASN A 224 8.07 -14.03 9.39
N TYR A 225 7.90 -15.21 9.96
CA TYR A 225 6.71 -16.04 9.68
C TYR A 225 5.40 -15.29 9.96
N LYS A 226 5.34 -14.56 11.10
CA LYS A 226 4.13 -13.79 11.44
C LYS A 226 3.86 -12.71 10.39
N ALA A 227 4.88 -11.94 10.01
CA ALA A 227 4.74 -10.88 9.03
C ALA A 227 4.30 -11.42 7.65
N ASP A 228 4.92 -12.52 7.19
CA ASP A 228 4.60 -13.15 5.91
C ASP A 228 3.19 -13.75 5.94
N LYS A 229 2.79 -14.38 7.07
CA LYS A 229 1.45 -14.96 7.22
C LYS A 229 0.35 -13.89 7.26
N GLU A 230 0.59 -12.78 7.94
CA GLU A 230 -0.32 -11.65 7.96
C GLU A 230 -0.41 -10.98 6.57
N ALA A 231 0.71 -10.87 5.84
CA ALA A 231 0.71 -10.37 4.46
C ALA A 231 -0.07 -11.29 3.52
N GLU A 232 0.09 -12.61 3.63
CA GLU A 232 -0.70 -13.59 2.87
C GLU A 232 -2.20 -13.43 3.11
N GLU A 233 -2.61 -13.30 4.39
CA GLU A 233 -4.02 -13.27 4.78
C GLU A 233 -4.72 -11.93 4.48
N LEU A 234 -4.02 -10.80 4.67
CA LEU A 234 -4.61 -9.46 4.54
C LEU A 234 -4.48 -8.88 3.13
N TYR A 235 -3.40 -9.18 2.44
CA TYR A 235 -3.05 -8.54 1.17
C TYR A 235 -2.92 -9.52 0.00
N GLY A 236 -3.13 -10.83 0.24
CA GLY A 236 -2.96 -11.85 -0.78
C GLY A 236 -1.50 -12.04 -1.20
N GLY A 237 -0.56 -11.85 -0.27
CA GLY A 237 0.87 -12.07 -0.50
C GLY A 237 1.23 -13.50 -0.89
N ASP A 238 2.52 -13.77 -1.04
CA ASP A 238 3.03 -15.10 -1.35
C ASP A 238 2.58 -16.14 -0.30
N PRO A 239 2.32 -17.38 -0.71
CA PRO A 239 1.86 -18.41 0.22
C PRO A 239 2.95 -18.77 1.23
N VAL A 240 2.55 -18.92 2.49
CA VAL A 240 3.41 -19.48 3.52
C VAL A 240 3.51 -20.98 3.35
N LEU A 241 4.72 -21.49 3.16
CA LEU A 241 5.04 -22.89 2.88
C LEU A 241 5.60 -23.64 4.09
N TYR A 242 6.01 -22.93 5.14
CA TYR A 242 6.56 -23.49 6.35
C TYR A 242 6.05 -22.77 7.60
N VAL A 243 5.57 -23.51 8.57
CA VAL A 243 5.09 -23.00 9.85
C VAL A 243 6.08 -23.39 10.95
N PRO A 244 6.75 -22.44 11.62
CA PRO A 244 7.60 -22.72 12.75
C PRO A 244 6.80 -23.25 13.95
N GLU A 245 7.46 -24.01 14.84
CA GLU A 245 6.80 -24.50 16.03
C GLU A 245 6.44 -23.38 17.02
N GLY A 246 5.26 -23.50 17.65
CA GLY A 246 4.86 -22.70 18.82
C GLY A 246 4.07 -21.46 18.49
N TYR A 247 3.48 -21.39 17.30
CA TYR A 247 2.49 -20.39 16.94
C TYR A 247 1.07 -20.87 17.23
N SER A 248 0.21 -19.94 17.62
CA SER A 248 -1.19 -20.17 17.98
C SER A 248 -2.07 -19.01 17.52
N ARG A 249 -3.35 -19.28 17.28
CA ARG A 249 -4.38 -18.28 17.00
C ARG A 249 -5.13 -17.94 18.28
N VAL A 250 -5.29 -16.66 18.55
CA VAL A 250 -5.92 -16.14 19.76
C VAL A 250 -6.91 -15.04 19.40
N LEU A 251 -8.15 -15.15 19.86
CA LEU A 251 -9.06 -14.03 19.83
C LEU A 251 -8.85 -13.18 21.09
N HIS A 252 -8.98 -11.86 20.94
CA HIS A 252 -8.62 -10.90 21.97
C HIS A 252 -9.72 -9.88 22.22
N ILE A 253 -10.08 -9.67 23.47
CA ILE A 253 -10.87 -8.54 23.95
C ILE A 253 -9.94 -7.65 24.76
N LEU A 254 -9.72 -6.42 24.32
CA LEU A 254 -9.04 -5.38 25.07
C LEU A 254 -10.04 -4.31 25.47
N ILE A 255 -10.20 -4.07 26.74
CA ILE A 255 -11.07 -3.02 27.29
C ILE A 255 -10.19 -1.91 27.84
N THR A 256 -10.04 -0.87 27.03
CA THR A 256 -9.25 0.31 27.41
C THR A 256 -10.06 1.24 28.31
N PRO A 257 -9.43 1.98 29.22
CA PRO A 257 -10.06 3.08 29.93
C PRO A 257 -10.52 4.21 28.98
N GLU A 258 -11.57 4.92 29.34
CA GLU A 258 -12.11 6.04 28.53
C GLU A 258 -11.29 7.32 28.70
N ASP A 259 -10.74 7.55 29.91
CA ASP A 259 -9.96 8.72 30.27
C ASP A 259 -8.45 8.45 30.13
N ALA A 260 -7.66 9.52 30.00
CA ALA A 260 -6.20 9.41 30.11
C ALA A 260 -5.79 9.15 31.57
N ILE A 261 -4.68 8.40 31.75
CA ILE A 261 -4.13 8.20 33.08
C ILE A 261 -3.65 9.53 33.69
N SER A 262 -3.79 9.71 34.99
CA SER A 262 -3.52 10.97 35.67
C SER A 262 -2.04 11.40 35.58
N ASP A 263 -1.79 12.72 35.57
CA ASP A 263 -0.44 13.28 35.67
C ASP A 263 0.30 12.79 36.91
N GLU A 264 -0.43 12.60 38.04
CA GLU A 264 0.14 12.06 39.28
C GLU A 264 0.75 10.65 39.08
N TYR A 265 0.14 9.81 38.25
CA TYR A 265 0.73 8.50 37.91
C TYR A 265 2.02 8.67 37.13
N SER A 266 2.00 9.53 36.11
CA SER A 266 3.15 9.79 35.25
C SER A 266 4.34 10.37 36.03
N GLU A 267 4.09 11.26 37.01
CA GLU A 267 5.11 11.78 37.92
C GLU A 267 5.73 10.66 38.76
N LYS A 268 4.90 9.82 39.40
CA LYS A 268 5.40 8.69 40.21
C LYS A 268 6.19 7.69 39.37
N PHE A 269 5.74 7.42 38.16
CA PHE A 269 6.46 6.52 37.24
C PHE A 269 7.83 7.11 36.88
N SER A 270 7.93 8.40 36.58
CA SER A 270 9.20 9.07 36.30
C SER A 270 10.15 9.02 37.51
N GLU A 271 9.63 9.23 38.72
CA GLU A 271 10.43 9.10 39.95
C GLU A 271 10.95 7.66 40.15
N MET A 272 10.13 6.66 39.85
CA MET A 272 10.55 5.25 39.92
C MET A 272 11.67 4.93 38.93
N GLU A 273 11.61 5.43 37.69
CA GLU A 273 12.66 5.22 36.68
C GLU A 273 13.96 5.92 37.10
N ASN A 274 13.89 7.12 37.67
CA ASN A 274 15.08 7.81 38.22
C ASN A 274 15.71 7.00 39.35
N LEU A 275 14.93 6.42 40.26
CA LEU A 275 15.44 5.54 41.34
C LEU A 275 16.05 4.25 40.81
N LYS A 276 15.52 3.68 39.71
CA LYS A 276 16.12 2.51 39.08
C LYS A 276 17.50 2.87 38.47
N SER A 277 17.61 4.03 37.81
CA SER A 277 18.86 4.51 37.24
C SER A 277 19.90 4.74 38.36
N GLU A 278 19.53 5.46 39.43
CA GLU A 278 20.39 5.70 40.60
C GLU A 278 20.83 4.38 41.24
N TYR A 279 19.90 3.40 41.38
CA TYR A 279 20.23 2.08 41.91
C TYR A 279 21.24 1.36 41.03
N GLY A 280 21.08 1.37 39.71
CA GLY A 280 22.00 0.71 38.77
C GLY A 280 23.43 1.26 38.84
N GLU A 281 23.57 2.57 38.85
CA GLU A 281 24.88 3.25 38.95
C GLU A 281 25.54 2.99 40.31
N LEU A 282 24.78 3.12 41.38
CA LEU A 282 25.31 2.91 42.72
C LEU A 282 25.63 1.42 42.99
N ALA A 283 24.81 0.50 42.49
CA ALA A 283 25.05 -0.94 42.60
C ALA A 283 26.32 -1.37 41.88
N PHE A 284 26.61 -0.78 40.74
CA PHE A 284 27.86 -0.99 40.01
C PHE A 284 29.06 -0.51 40.85
N THR A 285 29.02 0.70 41.38
CA THR A 285 30.09 1.28 42.23
C THR A 285 30.33 0.44 43.49
N VAL A 286 29.27 0.07 44.20
CA VAL A 286 29.36 -0.69 45.45
C VAL A 286 29.89 -2.12 45.21
N ASN A 287 29.38 -2.81 44.18
CA ASN A 287 29.67 -4.23 43.99
C ASN A 287 30.94 -4.47 43.12
N VAL A 288 31.32 -3.56 42.24
CA VAL A 288 32.43 -3.73 41.30
C VAL A 288 33.66 -2.94 41.74
N GLU A 289 33.50 -1.72 42.21
CA GLU A 289 34.59 -0.84 42.59
C GLU A 289 34.87 -0.86 44.11
N GLY A 290 34.07 -1.50 44.91
CA GLY A 290 34.22 -1.59 46.37
C GLY A 290 33.95 -0.24 47.08
N GLY A 291 33.09 0.61 46.49
CA GLY A 291 32.74 1.92 47.05
C GLY A 291 31.76 1.89 48.23
N GLU A 292 31.57 3.04 48.84
CA GLU A 292 30.58 3.26 49.89
C GLU A 292 29.18 3.46 49.25
N GLY A 293 28.05 3.08 49.91
CA GLY A 293 26.69 3.32 49.41
C GLY A 293 25.66 2.23 49.64
N ALA A 294 26.03 1.16 50.40
CA ALA A 294 25.09 0.07 50.70
C ALA A 294 23.78 0.52 51.37
N ASP A 295 23.87 1.52 52.27
CA ASP A 295 22.71 2.07 52.99
C ASP A 295 21.79 2.77 51.97
N ARG A 296 22.34 3.56 51.04
CA ARG A 296 21.56 4.24 50.01
C ARG A 296 20.86 3.27 49.04
N LEU A 297 21.50 2.12 48.71
CA LEU A 297 20.82 1.08 47.92
C LEU A 297 19.60 0.52 48.64
N SER A 298 19.65 0.41 49.99
CA SER A 298 18.47 -0.03 50.77
C SER A 298 17.39 1.02 50.87
N GLU A 299 17.77 2.29 50.98
CA GLU A 299 16.83 3.45 50.93
C GLU A 299 16.12 3.51 49.60
N ILE A 300 16.84 3.46 48.47
CA ILE A 300 16.28 3.46 47.12
C ILE A 300 15.24 2.35 46.96
N LYS A 301 15.53 1.15 47.39
CA LYS A 301 14.54 0.04 47.35
C LYS A 301 13.27 0.37 48.12
N THR A 302 13.41 1.01 49.30
CA THR A 302 12.26 1.38 50.11
C THR A 302 11.43 2.47 49.50
N GLU A 303 12.08 3.49 48.97
CA GLU A 303 11.44 4.61 48.23
C GLU A 303 10.72 4.09 46.98
N TYR A 304 11.40 3.28 46.18
CA TYR A 304 10.83 2.66 44.98
C TYR A 304 9.58 1.82 45.29
N ASN A 305 9.65 0.95 46.34
CA ASN A 305 8.51 0.12 46.71
C ASN A 305 7.31 0.95 47.20
N LYS A 306 7.55 2.09 47.85
CA LYS A 306 6.48 3.01 48.25
C LYS A 306 5.85 3.68 47.05
N LEU A 307 6.66 4.26 46.17
CA LEU A 307 6.16 4.90 44.92
C LEU A 307 5.39 3.89 44.06
N LYS A 308 5.91 2.67 43.96
CA LYS A 308 5.24 1.60 43.22
C LYS A 308 3.85 1.28 43.81
N ALA A 309 3.75 1.16 45.14
CA ALA A 309 2.46 0.88 45.77
C ALA A 309 1.44 2.03 45.60
N ASP A 310 1.92 3.28 45.63
CA ASP A 310 1.09 4.44 45.36
C ASP A 310 0.65 4.51 43.88
N ALA A 311 1.56 4.23 42.92
CA ALA A 311 1.27 4.16 41.49
C ALA A 311 0.31 3.01 41.16
N ASP A 312 0.53 1.81 41.74
CA ASP A 312 -0.35 0.64 41.58
C ASP A 312 -1.79 0.97 42.03
N LYS A 313 -1.94 1.71 43.12
CA LYS A 313 -3.27 2.15 43.59
C LYS A 313 -3.96 3.12 42.62
N ILE A 314 -3.25 4.10 42.09
CA ILE A 314 -3.79 5.03 41.11
C ILE A 314 -4.21 4.25 39.85
N LYS A 315 -3.37 3.34 39.40
CA LYS A 315 -3.66 2.46 38.26
C LYS A 315 -4.88 1.58 38.50
N ASP A 316 -5.03 1.00 39.69
CA ASP A 316 -6.19 0.18 40.04
C ASP A 316 -7.50 1.01 40.03
N GLU A 317 -7.47 2.25 40.52
CA GLU A 317 -8.62 3.18 40.49
C GLU A 317 -8.94 3.58 39.03
N TYR A 318 -7.92 3.85 38.22
CA TYR A 318 -8.04 4.17 36.80
C TYR A 318 -8.63 3.02 35.97
N LEU A 319 -8.19 1.78 36.21
CA LEU A 319 -8.68 0.60 35.50
C LEU A 319 -10.02 0.06 36.04
N ALA A 320 -10.52 0.53 37.18
CA ALA A 320 -11.71 -0.02 37.82
C ALA A 320 -12.94 -0.06 36.90
N PRO A 321 -13.28 0.98 36.09
CA PRO A 321 -14.38 0.91 35.14
C PRO A 321 -14.19 -0.17 34.06
N SER A 322 -12.97 -0.32 33.53
CA SER A 322 -12.64 -1.36 32.54
C SER A 322 -12.70 -2.77 33.13
N VAL A 323 -12.32 -2.93 34.40
CA VAL A 323 -12.47 -4.20 35.13
C VAL A 323 -13.94 -4.60 35.27
N GLU A 324 -14.84 -3.67 35.56
CA GLU A 324 -16.28 -4.00 35.65
C GLU A 324 -16.84 -4.38 34.27
N LYS A 325 -16.49 -3.63 33.21
CA LYS A 325 -16.85 -4.03 31.83
C LYS A 325 -16.30 -5.39 31.45
N ALA A 326 -15.06 -5.72 31.85
CA ALA A 326 -14.46 -7.02 31.59
C ALA A 326 -15.18 -8.17 32.34
N LYS A 327 -15.69 -7.91 33.55
CA LYS A 327 -16.53 -8.89 34.27
C LYS A 327 -17.84 -9.15 33.54
N GLU A 328 -18.47 -8.12 32.97
CA GLU A 328 -19.68 -8.26 32.18
C GLU A 328 -19.41 -9.06 30.90
N ALA A 329 -18.35 -8.73 30.17
CA ALA A 329 -17.90 -9.47 28.99
C ALA A 329 -17.63 -10.95 29.33
N TYR A 330 -16.88 -11.19 30.40
CA TYR A 330 -16.58 -12.55 30.86
C TYR A 330 -17.84 -13.33 31.24
N ALA A 331 -18.81 -12.70 31.90
CA ALA A 331 -20.08 -13.36 32.25
C ALA A 331 -20.90 -13.76 31.00
N LYS A 332 -20.87 -12.95 29.94
CA LYS A 332 -21.49 -13.29 28.64
C LYS A 332 -20.81 -14.50 28.00
N LEU A 333 -19.46 -14.52 28.00
CA LEU A 333 -18.70 -15.67 27.51
C LEU A 333 -19.02 -16.96 28.29
N GLN A 334 -19.13 -16.86 29.62
CA GLN A 334 -19.54 -18.00 30.46
C GLN A 334 -21.00 -18.45 30.19
N ALA A 335 -21.87 -17.54 29.76
CA ALA A 335 -23.23 -17.86 29.34
C ALA A 335 -23.31 -18.51 27.95
N GLY A 336 -22.17 -18.64 27.25
CA GLY A 336 -22.06 -19.28 25.94
C GLY A 336 -22.29 -18.33 24.77
N GLU A 337 -22.19 -17.01 24.98
CA GLU A 337 -22.17 -16.06 23.85
C GLU A 337 -20.86 -16.23 23.04
N GLU A 338 -20.95 -16.06 21.73
CA GLU A 338 -19.78 -16.15 20.83
C GLU A 338 -18.74 -15.09 21.17
N PHE A 339 -17.47 -15.47 21.21
CA PHE A 339 -16.38 -14.58 21.59
C PHE A 339 -16.30 -13.36 20.67
N SER A 340 -16.38 -13.55 19.36
CA SER A 340 -16.34 -12.46 18.36
C SER A 340 -17.47 -11.44 18.55
N LYS A 341 -18.65 -11.89 18.98
CA LYS A 341 -19.78 -11.00 19.25
C LYS A 341 -19.55 -10.17 20.52
N VAL A 342 -19.04 -10.80 21.58
CA VAL A 342 -18.68 -10.09 22.82
C VAL A 342 -17.51 -9.13 22.56
N ALA A 343 -16.52 -9.54 21.77
CA ALA A 343 -15.41 -8.68 21.37
C ALA A 343 -15.89 -7.40 20.68
N LYS A 344 -16.79 -7.50 19.71
CA LYS A 344 -17.37 -6.33 19.00
C LYS A 344 -18.12 -5.34 19.93
N GLU A 345 -18.65 -5.83 21.04
CA GLU A 345 -19.39 -5.01 22.01
C GLU A 345 -18.48 -4.29 23.01
N TYR A 346 -17.37 -4.93 23.41
CA TYR A 346 -16.55 -4.44 24.52
C TYR A 346 -15.14 -3.96 24.11
N SER A 347 -14.63 -4.40 22.96
CA SER A 347 -13.27 -4.06 22.52
C SER A 347 -13.33 -3.02 21.41
N PRO A 348 -12.59 -1.89 21.53
CA PRO A 348 -12.37 -0.97 20.42
C PRO A 348 -11.46 -1.59 19.35
N ASP A 349 -10.60 -2.56 19.75
CA ASP A 349 -9.75 -3.30 18.85
C ASP A 349 -10.57 -4.44 18.23
N THR A 350 -10.82 -4.33 16.92
CA THR A 350 -11.54 -5.35 16.14
C THR A 350 -10.60 -6.19 15.27
N GLU A 351 -9.31 -5.85 15.22
CA GLU A 351 -8.33 -6.60 14.46
C GLU A 351 -8.16 -8.03 15.02
N GLY A 352 -8.06 -9.00 14.13
CA GLY A 352 -7.86 -10.40 14.49
C GLY A 352 -9.07 -11.13 15.09
N ASN A 353 -10.23 -10.49 15.24
CA ASN A 353 -11.41 -11.15 15.85
C ASN A 353 -12.16 -12.10 14.90
N GLU A 354 -11.83 -12.16 13.61
CA GLU A 354 -12.40 -13.14 12.68
C GLU A 354 -11.55 -14.41 12.57
N ASN A 355 -10.23 -14.25 12.38
CA ASN A 355 -9.28 -15.36 12.21
C ASN A 355 -8.39 -15.60 13.42
N GLY A 356 -8.41 -14.71 14.39
CA GLY A 356 -7.53 -14.70 15.56
C GLY A 356 -6.16 -14.09 15.28
N LEU A 357 -5.62 -13.40 16.28
CA LEU A 357 -4.25 -12.88 16.25
C LEU A 357 -3.26 -14.05 16.24
N LEU A 358 -2.27 -13.98 15.35
CA LEU A 358 -1.18 -14.95 15.30
C LEU A 358 -0.11 -14.59 16.33
N ILE A 359 0.06 -15.42 17.32
CA ILE A 359 1.03 -15.22 18.42
C ILE A 359 1.96 -16.41 18.58
N SER A 360 3.14 -16.17 19.13
CA SER A 360 4.01 -17.24 19.62
C SER A 360 4.35 -17.03 21.09
N VAL A 361 4.13 -18.05 21.91
CA VAL A 361 4.56 -18.08 23.31
C VAL A 361 6.05 -18.40 23.43
N LYS A 362 6.63 -19.06 22.41
CA LYS A 362 8.06 -19.46 22.41
C LYS A 362 9.00 -18.34 21.96
N HIS A 363 8.54 -17.46 21.08
CA HIS A 363 9.37 -16.44 20.45
C HIS A 363 9.04 -15.06 21.05
N SER A 364 10.04 -14.44 21.67
CA SER A 364 9.91 -13.10 22.25
C SER A 364 9.79 -12.08 21.11
N GLY A 365 8.70 -11.40 20.96
CA GLY A 365 8.52 -10.38 19.95
C GLY A 365 7.38 -10.62 18.98
N SER A 366 6.79 -11.82 18.97
CA SER A 366 5.64 -12.11 18.11
C SER A 366 4.38 -11.33 18.50
N TYR A 367 4.28 -10.86 19.75
CA TYR A 367 3.26 -9.93 20.23
C TYR A 367 3.77 -9.18 21.48
N ASP A 368 3.50 -7.86 21.54
CA ASP A 368 4.01 -7.00 22.63
C ASP A 368 3.10 -6.99 23.87
N TRP A 369 2.59 -8.16 24.24
CA TRP A 369 1.82 -8.30 25.47
C TRP A 369 2.70 -8.24 26.70
N SER A 370 2.14 -7.66 27.75
CA SER A 370 2.77 -7.70 29.08
C SER A 370 3.05 -9.12 29.55
N LYS A 371 3.97 -9.23 30.51
CA LYS A 371 4.27 -10.52 31.13
C LYS A 371 3.03 -11.16 31.75
N GLU A 372 2.17 -10.36 32.37
CA GLU A 372 0.94 -10.77 33.03
C GLU A 372 -0.03 -11.42 32.04
N VAL A 373 -0.20 -10.83 30.85
CA VAL A 373 -1.05 -11.34 29.78
C VAL A 373 -0.46 -12.63 29.19
N LYS A 374 0.85 -12.66 28.91
CA LYS A 374 1.56 -13.87 28.44
C LYS A 374 1.45 -15.04 29.46
N ASP A 375 1.65 -14.74 30.74
CA ASP A 375 1.55 -15.76 31.82
C ASP A 375 0.10 -16.27 31.99
N ALA A 376 -0.90 -15.47 31.73
CA ALA A 376 -2.30 -15.91 31.79
C ALA A 376 -2.65 -16.80 30.59
N PHE A 377 -2.24 -16.41 29.37
CA PHE A 377 -2.41 -17.23 28.19
C PHE A 377 -1.74 -18.60 28.30
N ALA A 378 -0.53 -18.65 28.84
CA ALA A 378 0.20 -19.90 29.03
C ALA A 378 -0.49 -20.93 29.94
N LYS A 379 -1.51 -20.52 30.70
CA LYS A 379 -2.24 -21.41 31.66
C LYS A 379 -3.50 -22.03 31.07
N ILE A 380 -4.02 -21.47 29.96
CA ILE A 380 -5.22 -21.99 29.32
C ILE A 380 -4.87 -22.97 28.19
N LYS A 381 -5.86 -23.76 27.79
CA LYS A 381 -5.78 -24.73 26.71
C LYS A 381 -6.64 -24.27 25.53
N GLN A 382 -6.41 -24.87 24.38
CA GLN A 382 -7.27 -24.67 23.22
C GLN A 382 -8.76 -24.83 23.58
N GLY A 383 -9.57 -23.87 23.19
CA GLY A 383 -10.99 -23.80 23.48
C GLY A 383 -11.33 -23.15 24.83
N GLU A 384 -10.34 -22.71 25.60
CA GLU A 384 -10.53 -21.99 26.86
C GLU A 384 -10.22 -20.51 26.70
N TYR A 385 -10.74 -19.68 27.60
CA TYR A 385 -10.41 -18.26 27.69
C TYR A 385 -9.83 -17.91 29.05
N THR A 386 -9.00 -16.85 29.08
CA THR A 386 -8.42 -16.36 30.35
C THR A 386 -9.49 -15.72 31.22
N GLU A 387 -9.26 -15.64 32.51
CA GLU A 387 -9.89 -14.60 33.33
C GLU A 387 -9.43 -13.22 32.83
N ALA A 388 -10.10 -12.16 33.30
CA ALA A 388 -9.71 -10.80 33.01
C ALA A 388 -8.31 -10.47 33.58
N VAL A 389 -7.38 -10.06 32.73
CA VAL A 389 -5.99 -9.72 33.08
C VAL A 389 -5.77 -8.24 32.88
N LYS A 390 -5.21 -7.56 33.88
CA LYS A 390 -4.89 -6.13 33.83
C LYS A 390 -3.43 -5.92 33.44
N ASP A 391 -3.19 -4.92 32.60
CA ASP A 391 -1.85 -4.37 32.37
C ASP A 391 -1.88 -2.83 32.19
N ASP A 392 -0.89 -2.27 31.51
CA ASP A 392 -0.81 -0.80 31.29
C ASP A 392 -1.75 -0.31 30.18
N GLU A 393 -2.17 -1.19 29.27
CA GLU A 393 -3.07 -0.87 28.16
C GLU A 393 -4.54 -0.94 28.56
N GLY A 394 -4.87 -1.83 29.50
CA GLY A 394 -6.25 -2.05 29.91
C GLY A 394 -6.52 -3.37 30.60
N VAL A 395 -7.64 -3.98 30.23
CA VAL A 395 -8.07 -5.30 30.73
C VAL A 395 -8.28 -6.24 29.55
N HIS A 396 -7.54 -7.36 29.56
CA HIS A 396 -7.49 -8.34 28.49
C HIS A 396 -8.29 -9.58 28.83
N ILE A 397 -9.00 -10.14 27.86
CA ILE A 397 -9.55 -11.49 27.87
C ILE A 397 -9.12 -12.17 26.57
N LEU A 398 -8.42 -13.28 26.67
CA LEU A 398 -7.90 -14.04 25.54
C LEU A 398 -8.65 -15.35 25.38
N TYR A 399 -8.93 -15.74 24.14
CA TYR A 399 -9.46 -17.06 23.80
C TYR A 399 -8.45 -17.82 22.95
N TYR A 400 -8.04 -18.99 23.42
CA TYR A 400 -7.12 -19.85 22.68
C TYR A 400 -7.89 -20.60 21.59
N LEU A 401 -7.85 -20.07 20.36
CA LEU A 401 -8.63 -20.60 19.25
C LEU A 401 -8.04 -21.92 18.73
N SER A 402 -6.75 -21.92 18.35
CA SER A 402 -6.08 -23.10 17.81
C SER A 402 -4.55 -22.98 17.88
N ASP A 403 -3.85 -24.10 17.80
CA ASP A 403 -2.44 -24.12 17.39
C ASP A 403 -2.35 -23.96 15.88
N GLU A 404 -1.27 -23.33 15.41
CA GLU A 404 -0.85 -23.42 14.03
C GLU A 404 -0.08 -24.75 13.82
N PRO A 405 -0.51 -25.61 12.91
CA PRO A 405 0.18 -26.87 12.65
C PRO A 405 1.58 -26.61 12.12
N ALA A 406 2.59 -26.90 12.94
CA ALA A 406 3.99 -26.70 12.55
C ALA A 406 4.45 -27.70 11.47
N GLY A 407 5.36 -27.23 10.64
CA GLY A 407 5.97 -28.02 9.56
C GLY A 407 5.68 -27.48 8.15
N GLU A 408 5.91 -28.33 7.17
CA GLU A 408 5.71 -27.98 5.76
C GLU A 408 4.21 -27.90 5.42
N VAL A 409 3.82 -26.85 4.72
CA VAL A 409 2.49 -26.73 4.12
C VAL A 409 2.53 -27.47 2.78
N GLY A 410 1.71 -28.53 2.65
CA GLY A 410 1.77 -29.41 1.48
C GLY A 410 1.49 -28.69 0.17
N LEU A 411 2.25 -29.02 -0.87
CA LEU A 411 2.12 -28.43 -2.21
C LEU A 411 0.68 -28.40 -2.73
N ASP A 412 -0.08 -29.46 -2.50
CA ASP A 412 -1.47 -29.55 -2.99
C ASP A 412 -2.38 -28.44 -2.44
N SER A 413 -2.11 -27.91 -1.24
CA SER A 413 -2.91 -26.87 -0.63
C SER A 413 -2.61 -25.45 -1.13
N VAL A 414 -1.43 -25.24 -1.72
CA VAL A 414 -0.95 -23.93 -2.22
C VAL A 414 -0.73 -23.92 -3.73
N LYS A 415 -0.95 -25.05 -4.41
CA LYS A 415 -0.66 -25.25 -5.83
C LYS A 415 -1.33 -24.22 -6.73
N ASP A 416 -2.60 -23.95 -6.48
CA ASP A 416 -3.39 -23.01 -7.31
C ASP A 416 -2.87 -21.57 -7.12
N LYS A 417 -2.51 -21.20 -5.90
CA LYS A 417 -1.93 -19.88 -5.60
C LYS A 417 -0.54 -19.70 -6.23
N ILE A 418 0.32 -20.73 -6.15
CA ILE A 418 1.63 -20.71 -6.80
C ILE A 418 1.46 -20.60 -8.31
N LYS A 419 0.50 -21.34 -8.88
CA LYS A 419 0.20 -21.25 -10.32
C LYS A 419 -0.25 -19.85 -10.73
N GLU A 420 -1.07 -19.21 -9.92
CA GLU A 420 -1.52 -17.83 -10.16
C GLU A 420 -0.34 -16.84 -10.18
N ILE A 421 0.56 -16.93 -9.20
CA ILE A 421 1.78 -16.10 -9.13
C ILE A 421 2.66 -16.32 -10.36
N LEU A 422 3.02 -17.57 -10.65
CA LEU A 422 3.86 -17.91 -11.81
C LEU A 422 3.22 -17.53 -13.14
N MET A 423 1.88 -17.61 -13.24
CA MET A 423 1.17 -17.23 -14.45
C MET A 423 1.34 -15.75 -14.79
N ILE A 424 1.36 -14.87 -13.75
CA ILE A 424 1.59 -13.43 -13.94
C ILE A 424 2.98 -13.23 -14.55
N ASP A 425 4.01 -13.82 -13.96
CA ASP A 425 5.40 -13.69 -14.43
C ASP A 425 5.59 -14.22 -15.85
N VAL A 426 5.08 -15.42 -16.13
CA VAL A 426 5.22 -16.06 -17.45
C VAL A 426 4.43 -15.32 -18.52
N GLN A 427 3.25 -14.79 -18.20
CA GLN A 427 2.48 -13.97 -19.12
C GLN A 427 3.15 -12.61 -19.39
N GLU A 428 3.75 -12.00 -18.37
CA GLU A 428 4.51 -10.75 -18.52
C GLU A 428 5.76 -10.97 -19.40
N ASP A 429 6.51 -12.03 -19.15
CA ASP A 429 7.69 -12.38 -19.95
C ASP A 429 7.33 -12.65 -21.41
N GLU A 430 6.28 -13.44 -21.68
CA GLU A 430 5.81 -13.73 -23.03
C GLU A 430 5.32 -12.46 -23.73
N TRP A 431 4.54 -11.62 -23.04
CA TRP A 431 4.08 -10.36 -23.59
C TRP A 431 5.24 -9.43 -23.95
N ASN A 432 6.23 -9.31 -23.08
CA ASN A 432 7.43 -8.51 -23.35
C ASN A 432 8.21 -9.02 -24.57
N GLN A 433 8.32 -10.35 -24.76
CA GLN A 433 8.95 -10.92 -25.94
C GLN A 433 8.16 -10.61 -27.22
N ILE A 434 6.82 -10.67 -27.15
CA ILE A 434 5.94 -10.30 -28.27
C ILE A 434 6.15 -8.82 -28.61
N LEU A 435 6.12 -7.92 -27.61
CA LEU A 435 6.33 -6.48 -27.81
C LEU A 435 7.70 -6.18 -28.40
N GLU A 436 8.76 -6.79 -27.92
CA GLU A 436 10.10 -6.62 -28.45
C GLU A 436 10.20 -7.09 -29.93
N THR A 437 9.47 -8.14 -30.27
CA THR A 437 9.41 -8.61 -31.67
C THR A 437 8.71 -7.55 -32.56
N TRP A 438 7.62 -6.97 -32.09
CA TRP A 438 6.88 -5.96 -32.87
C TRP A 438 7.61 -4.61 -32.92
N LYS A 439 8.31 -4.20 -31.87
CA LYS A 439 9.15 -2.99 -31.88
C LYS A 439 10.24 -3.03 -32.95
N ASN A 440 10.74 -4.21 -33.25
CA ASN A 440 11.78 -4.44 -34.26
C ASN A 440 11.22 -4.70 -35.68
N ASP A 441 9.90 -4.59 -35.88
CA ASP A 441 9.27 -4.77 -37.18
C ASP A 441 9.58 -3.59 -38.13
N GLU A 442 9.63 -3.88 -39.45
CA GLU A 442 9.92 -2.89 -40.49
C GLU A 442 8.83 -1.79 -40.58
N SER A 443 7.66 -1.96 -39.96
CA SER A 443 6.58 -0.98 -39.92
C SER A 443 6.80 0.10 -38.86
N VAL A 444 7.75 -0.08 -37.93
CA VAL A 444 8.04 0.84 -36.83
C VAL A 444 9.22 1.74 -37.19
N HIS A 445 8.98 3.03 -37.22
CA HIS A 445 10.02 4.04 -37.47
C HIS A 445 10.01 5.13 -36.43
N LEU A 446 11.19 5.41 -35.86
CA LEU A 446 11.39 6.45 -34.84
C LEU A 446 12.22 7.61 -35.42
N ASN A 447 11.76 8.84 -35.17
CA ASN A 447 12.51 10.05 -35.44
C ASN A 447 13.33 10.44 -34.19
N GLU A 448 14.48 9.83 -34.05
CA GLU A 448 15.39 10.03 -32.92
C GLU A 448 15.77 11.52 -32.74
N GLU A 449 15.99 12.27 -33.81
CA GLU A 449 16.36 13.69 -33.76
C GLU A 449 15.24 14.50 -33.11
N LEU A 450 14.00 14.24 -33.50
CA LEU A 450 12.84 14.92 -32.96
C LEU A 450 12.57 14.55 -31.50
N VAL A 451 12.72 13.27 -31.14
CA VAL A 451 12.63 12.81 -29.74
C VAL A 451 13.62 13.53 -28.85
N ARG A 452 14.91 13.65 -29.31
CA ARG A 452 15.96 14.31 -28.52
C ARG A 452 15.85 15.83 -28.49
N SER A 453 15.03 16.44 -29.36
CA SER A 453 14.86 17.90 -29.40
C SER A 453 14.05 18.45 -28.21
N VAL A 454 13.26 17.61 -27.53
CA VAL A 454 12.43 18.02 -26.38
C VAL A 454 13.29 18.20 -25.13
N THR A 455 13.21 19.38 -24.55
CA THR A 455 13.90 19.73 -23.29
C THR A 455 12.92 20.39 -22.34
N TYR A 456 13.10 20.18 -21.04
CA TYR A 456 12.33 20.85 -20.01
C TYR A 456 12.93 22.23 -19.69
N SER A 457 12.08 23.25 -19.69
CA SER A 457 12.44 24.57 -19.18
C SER A 457 11.59 24.87 -17.95
N PRO A 458 12.16 24.85 -16.73
CA PRO A 458 11.39 25.14 -15.53
C PRO A 458 10.80 26.54 -15.61
N VAL A 459 9.49 26.66 -15.39
CA VAL A 459 8.82 27.97 -15.26
C VAL A 459 9.39 28.67 -14.04
N SER A 460 10.06 29.78 -14.21
CA SER A 460 10.49 30.63 -13.10
C SER A 460 9.25 31.22 -12.45
N VAL A 461 8.83 30.67 -11.32
CA VAL A 461 7.83 31.29 -10.45
C VAL A 461 8.50 32.52 -9.83
N GLY A 462 8.18 33.70 -10.37
CA GLY A 462 8.58 35.01 -9.88
C GLY A 462 7.81 35.44 -8.62
#